data_c7f1b28dce1fdbb16dcdf3a43791dc6c
#
_entry.id   c7f1b28dce1fdbb16dcdf3a43791dc6c
#
_cell.length_a   1.000
_cell.length_b   1.000
_cell.length_c   1.000
_cell.angle_alpha   90.00
_cell.angle_beta   90.00
_cell.angle_gamma   90.00
#
_symmetry.space_group_name_H-M   'P 1'
#
loop_
_entity.id
_entity.type
_entity.pdbx_description
1 polymer ?
#
loop_
_entity_poly.entity_id
_entity_poly.type
_entity_poly.pdbx_seq_one_letter_code
_entity_poly.pdbx_strand_id
1 'polypeptide(L)'
;MGINVKKMRYIGTVISGALGGLGGYIYVVSSANGAVQGDVQGAGFIALAIMIFGNWKPTGIALGSLLFGLLKCISATYASLDINGDGEFLLRNLGLPNYFYNMLPYIAVLVVLAFTAGKSRCPKAEGIPYDKGQR
;
A
#
# COMPACT_ATOMS: atom_id res chain seq x y z
N MET A 1 21.39 30.54 -1.84
CA MET A 1 21.39 29.46 -2.83
C MET A 1 19.95 29.12 -3.15
N GLY A 2 19.49 29.42 -4.37
CA GLY A 2 18.08 29.19 -4.77
C GLY A 2 17.89 27.79 -5.32
N ILE A 3 17.18 26.93 -4.61
CA ILE A 3 16.74 25.64 -5.14
C ILE A 3 15.66 25.90 -6.21
N ASN A 4 15.83 25.32 -7.41
CA ASN A 4 14.84 25.42 -8.46
C ASN A 4 13.65 24.52 -8.16
N VAL A 5 12.60 25.09 -7.57
CA VAL A 5 11.39 24.36 -7.10
C VAL A 5 10.70 23.61 -8.24
N LYS A 6 10.66 24.19 -9.46
CA LYS A 6 10.08 23.53 -10.63
C LYS A 6 10.83 22.24 -10.95
N LYS A 7 12.16 22.28 -11.03
CA LYS A 7 13.00 21.12 -11.33
C LYS A 7 12.80 20.02 -10.29
N MET A 8 12.73 20.38 -9.00
CA MET A 8 12.49 19.41 -7.93
C MET A 8 11.12 18.75 -8.02
N ARG A 9 10.08 19.50 -8.36
CA ARG A 9 8.73 18.93 -8.57
C ARG A 9 8.69 17.96 -9.75
N TYR A 10 9.30 18.31 -10.89
CA TYR A 10 9.37 17.42 -12.04
C TYR A 10 10.12 16.12 -11.72
N ILE A 11 11.26 16.20 -11.04
CA ILE A 11 12.03 15.02 -10.63
C ILE A 11 11.19 14.14 -9.73
N GLY A 12 10.53 14.71 -8.70
CA GLY A 12 9.65 13.96 -7.80
C GLY A 12 8.52 13.25 -8.52
N THR A 13 7.85 13.93 -9.46
CA THR A 13 6.77 13.34 -10.26
C THR A 13 7.26 12.21 -11.16
N VAL A 14 8.42 12.38 -11.80
CA VAL A 14 9.02 11.35 -12.67
C VAL A 14 9.39 10.10 -11.85
N ILE A 15 10.03 10.28 -10.69
CA ILE A 15 10.38 9.16 -9.81
C ILE A 15 9.11 8.44 -9.31
N SER A 16 8.11 9.21 -8.89
CA SER A 16 6.82 8.64 -8.44
C SER A 16 6.13 7.86 -9.56
N GLY A 17 6.10 8.41 -10.78
CA GLY A 17 5.53 7.71 -11.94
C GLY A 17 6.29 6.44 -12.31
N ALA A 18 7.62 6.45 -12.26
CA ALA A 18 8.45 5.28 -12.52
C ALA A 18 8.20 4.17 -11.48
N LEU A 19 8.18 4.52 -10.19
CA LEU A 19 7.88 3.56 -9.12
C LEU A 19 6.44 3.03 -9.23
N GLY A 20 5.47 3.88 -9.56
CA GLY A 20 4.09 3.47 -9.80
C GLY A 20 3.96 2.50 -10.98
N GLY A 21 4.68 2.77 -12.07
CA GLY A 21 4.74 1.88 -13.24
C GLY A 21 5.35 0.51 -12.91
N LEU A 22 6.46 0.48 -12.17
CA LEU A 22 7.06 -0.76 -11.68
C LEU A 22 6.12 -1.54 -10.76
N GLY A 23 5.46 -0.85 -9.82
CA GLY A 23 4.46 -1.46 -8.94
C GLY A 23 3.28 -2.05 -9.72
N GLY A 24 2.78 -1.35 -10.71
CA GLY A 24 1.72 -1.85 -11.60
C GLY A 24 2.16 -3.08 -12.40
N TYR A 25 3.37 -3.06 -12.93
CA TYR A 25 3.94 -4.22 -13.63
C TYR A 25 4.03 -5.45 -12.72
N ILE A 26 4.59 -5.29 -11.51
CA ILE A 26 4.69 -6.38 -10.53
C ILE A 26 3.30 -6.90 -10.16
N TYR A 27 2.32 -6.00 -9.99
CA TYR A 27 0.95 -6.39 -9.69
C TYR A 27 0.34 -7.25 -10.80
N VAL A 28 0.48 -6.86 -12.06
CA VAL A 28 -0.04 -7.64 -13.20
C VAL A 28 0.60 -9.01 -13.29
N VAL A 29 1.93 -9.08 -13.11
CA VAL A 29 2.64 -10.35 -13.21
C VAL A 29 2.30 -11.29 -12.05
N SER A 30 2.18 -10.78 -10.83
CA SER A 30 1.99 -11.61 -9.64
C SER A 30 0.53 -11.93 -9.32
N SER A 31 -0.39 -11.00 -9.53
CA SER A 31 -1.79 -11.14 -9.06
C SER A 31 -2.77 -11.43 -10.19
N ALA A 32 -2.50 -10.96 -11.39
CA ALA A 32 -3.43 -11.07 -12.52
C ALA A 32 -3.04 -12.16 -13.53
N ASN A 33 -2.08 -13.04 -13.20
CA ASN A 33 -1.57 -14.08 -14.12
C ASN A 33 -1.21 -13.55 -15.52
N GLY A 34 -0.69 -12.33 -15.59
CA GLY A 34 -0.37 -11.65 -16.84
C GLY A 34 -1.56 -11.03 -17.58
N ALA A 35 -2.80 -11.19 -17.08
CA ALA A 35 -3.96 -10.55 -17.67
C ALA A 35 -4.07 -9.10 -17.21
N VAL A 36 -4.08 -8.17 -18.15
CA VAL A 36 -4.33 -6.75 -17.86
C VAL A 36 -5.82 -6.55 -17.61
N GLN A 37 -6.19 -6.44 -16.36
CA GLN A 37 -7.51 -5.97 -15.98
C GLN A 37 -7.44 -4.46 -15.79
N GLY A 38 -8.40 -3.72 -16.36
CA GLY A 38 -8.45 -2.26 -16.27
C GLY A 38 -8.73 -1.71 -14.85
N ASP A 39 -8.96 -2.61 -13.89
CA ASP A 39 -9.26 -2.26 -12.50
C ASP A 39 -8.15 -2.76 -11.57
N VAL A 40 -7.54 -1.84 -10.84
CA VAL A 40 -6.55 -2.11 -9.79
C VAL A 40 -7.19 -2.41 -8.43
N GLN A 41 -8.51 -2.67 -8.39
CA GLN A 41 -9.26 -3.09 -7.19
C GLN A 41 -9.02 -2.20 -5.95
N GLY A 42 -8.91 -0.90 -6.17
CA GLY A 42 -8.72 0.05 -5.08
C GLY A 42 -7.31 0.09 -4.47
N ALA A 43 -6.31 -0.55 -5.09
CA ALA A 43 -4.93 -0.56 -4.56
C ALA A 43 -4.36 0.85 -4.34
N GLY A 44 -4.77 1.84 -5.15
CA GLY A 44 -4.38 3.24 -4.97
C GLY A 44 -4.89 3.84 -3.66
N PHE A 45 -6.12 3.55 -3.26
CA PHE A 45 -6.67 4.02 -1.97
C PHE A 45 -5.95 3.39 -0.78
N ILE A 46 -5.59 2.11 -0.89
CA ILE A 46 -4.79 1.42 0.13
C ILE A 46 -3.41 2.05 0.24
N ALA A 47 -2.77 2.39 -0.89
CA ALA A 47 -1.48 3.07 -0.90
C ALA A 47 -1.55 4.45 -0.22
N LEU A 48 -2.61 5.23 -0.45
CA LEU A 48 -2.86 6.49 0.25
C LEU A 48 -3.04 6.26 1.75
N ALA A 49 -3.81 5.25 2.15
CA ALA A 49 -3.98 4.89 3.55
C ALA A 49 -2.63 4.56 4.20
N ILE A 50 -1.80 3.73 3.57
CA ILE A 50 -0.46 3.37 4.08
C ILE A 50 0.45 4.60 4.18
N MET A 51 0.35 5.56 3.25
CA MET A 51 1.10 6.81 3.30
C MET A 51 0.73 7.63 4.53
N ILE A 52 -0.57 7.75 4.85
CA ILE A 52 -1.07 8.43 6.04
C ILE A 52 -0.60 7.71 7.31
N PHE A 53 -0.70 6.37 7.35
CA PHE A 53 -0.23 5.54 8.49
C PHE A 53 1.26 5.67 8.73
N GLY A 54 2.05 5.70 7.66
CA GLY A 54 3.49 5.90 7.72
C GLY A 54 3.87 7.29 8.21
N ASN A 55 2.87 8.15 8.53
CA ASN A 55 3.07 9.51 9.00
C ASN A 55 3.95 10.33 8.05
N TRP A 56 3.77 10.11 6.73
CA TRP A 56 4.53 10.76 5.66
C TRP A 56 6.05 10.49 5.72
N LYS A 57 6.48 9.50 6.52
CA LYS A 57 7.88 9.08 6.63
C LYS A 57 8.13 7.85 5.75
N PRO A 58 9.18 7.85 4.92
CA PRO A 58 9.49 6.72 4.04
C PRO A 58 9.64 5.39 4.78
N THR A 59 10.26 5.41 5.98
CA THR A 59 10.41 4.21 6.80
C THR A 59 9.09 3.67 7.32
N GLY A 60 8.19 4.54 7.77
CA GLY A 60 6.84 4.16 8.22
C GLY A 60 6.00 3.61 7.07
N ILE A 61 6.10 4.22 5.88
CA ILE A 61 5.42 3.75 4.67
C ILE A 61 5.96 2.38 4.26
N ALA A 62 7.28 2.17 4.30
CA ALA A 62 7.90 0.89 3.97
C ALA A 62 7.44 -0.23 4.92
N LEU A 63 7.42 0.02 6.23
CA LEU A 63 6.93 -0.94 7.22
C LEU A 63 5.43 -1.23 7.04
N GLY A 64 4.63 -0.20 6.83
CA GLY A 64 3.18 -0.34 6.58
C GLY A 64 2.89 -1.13 5.30
N SER A 65 3.62 -0.86 4.22
CA SER A 65 3.45 -1.59 2.96
C SER A 65 3.88 -3.05 3.06
N LEU A 66 4.95 -3.35 3.81
CA LEU A 66 5.39 -4.71 4.07
C LEU A 66 4.35 -5.48 4.89
N LEU A 67 3.85 -4.90 5.97
CA LEU A 67 2.80 -5.51 6.80
C LEU A 67 1.55 -5.78 5.97
N PHE A 68 1.10 -4.79 5.20
CA PHE A 68 -0.08 -4.95 4.34
C PHE A 68 0.15 -6.01 3.26
N GLY A 69 1.34 -6.04 2.64
CA GLY A 69 1.72 -7.03 1.64
C GLY A 69 1.69 -8.45 2.20
N LEU A 70 2.21 -8.66 3.41
CA LEU A 70 2.15 -9.96 4.11
C LEU A 70 0.71 -10.40 4.37
N LEU A 71 -0.15 -9.52 4.89
CA LEU A 71 -1.55 -9.83 5.13
C LEU A 71 -2.32 -10.14 3.84
N LYS A 72 -2.00 -9.41 2.76
CA LYS A 72 -2.57 -9.68 1.44
C LYS A 72 -2.10 -11.02 0.88
N CYS A 73 -0.84 -11.39 1.10
CA CYS A 73 -0.30 -12.69 0.73
C CYS A 73 -1.00 -13.83 1.49
N ILE A 74 -1.16 -13.70 2.80
CA ILE A 74 -1.91 -14.67 3.63
C ILE A 74 -3.35 -14.78 3.13
N SER A 75 -4.01 -13.66 2.87
CA SER A 75 -5.37 -13.62 2.33
C SER A 75 -5.49 -14.31 0.96
N ALA A 76 -4.48 -14.25 0.12
CA ALA A 76 -4.49 -14.86 -1.21
C ALA A 76 -4.18 -16.38 -1.17
N THR A 77 -3.37 -16.81 -0.20
CA THR A 77 -2.83 -18.19 -0.17
C THR A 77 -3.37 -19.05 0.98
N TYR A 78 -4.28 -18.52 1.83
CA TYR A 78 -4.80 -19.26 2.99
C TYR A 78 -5.36 -20.65 2.63
N ALA A 79 -5.95 -20.82 1.44
CA ALA A 79 -6.55 -22.06 0.99
C ALA A 79 -5.55 -23.09 0.45
N SER A 80 -4.32 -22.65 0.13
CA SER A 80 -3.26 -23.47 -0.47
C SER A 80 -1.98 -23.52 0.37
N LEU A 81 -1.98 -22.88 1.54
CA LEU A 81 -0.81 -22.80 2.40
C LEU A 81 -0.70 -24.06 3.25
N ASP A 82 0.14 -24.98 2.81
CA ASP A 82 0.55 -26.15 3.56
C ASP A 82 1.88 -25.84 4.25
N ILE A 83 1.83 -25.62 5.56
CA ILE A 83 3.01 -25.24 6.35
C ILE A 83 3.84 -26.46 6.73
N ASN A 84 3.21 -27.64 6.87
CA ASN A 84 3.86 -28.83 7.37
C ASN A 84 4.16 -29.85 6.26
N GLY A 85 3.65 -29.70 5.05
CA GLY A 85 3.80 -30.68 3.96
C GLY A 85 2.92 -31.93 4.15
N ASP A 86 1.95 -31.90 5.08
CA ASP A 86 1.09 -33.04 5.42
C ASP A 86 -0.18 -33.09 4.55
N GLY A 87 -0.35 -32.15 3.64
CA GLY A 87 -1.59 -31.98 2.87
C GLY A 87 -2.76 -31.41 3.67
N GLU A 88 -2.56 -31.08 4.96
CA GLU A 88 -3.53 -30.39 5.80
C GLU A 88 -3.32 -28.87 5.72
N PHE A 89 -4.33 -28.17 5.25
CA PHE A 89 -4.31 -26.69 5.16
C PHE A 89 -4.70 -26.10 6.52
N LEU A 90 -3.72 -25.75 7.33
CA LEU A 90 -3.87 -25.33 8.72
C LEU A 90 -4.84 -24.14 8.86
N LEU A 91 -4.76 -23.16 7.96
CA LEU A 91 -5.67 -22.01 7.97
C LEU A 91 -7.09 -22.36 7.52
N ARG A 92 -7.25 -23.37 6.66
CA ARG A 92 -8.56 -23.86 6.21
C ARG A 92 -9.25 -24.68 7.33
N ASN A 93 -8.47 -25.44 8.12
CA ASN A 93 -9.00 -26.25 9.23
C ASN A 93 -9.50 -25.42 10.42
N LEU A 94 -9.14 -24.13 10.51
CA LEU A 94 -9.72 -23.21 11.51
C LEU A 94 -11.23 -22.97 11.32
N GLY A 95 -11.83 -23.45 10.23
CA GLY A 95 -13.28 -23.37 10.01
C GLY A 95 -13.81 -21.94 9.79
N LEU A 96 -12.90 -20.96 9.57
CA LEU A 96 -13.30 -19.59 9.32
C LEU A 96 -13.76 -19.44 7.86
N PRO A 97 -14.84 -18.69 7.60
CA PRO A 97 -15.31 -18.47 6.24
C PRO A 97 -14.28 -17.68 5.41
N ASN A 98 -14.21 -17.94 4.10
CA ASN A 98 -13.30 -17.32 3.16
C ASN A 98 -13.31 -15.79 3.22
N TYR A 99 -14.46 -15.21 3.50
CA TYR A 99 -14.63 -13.75 3.63
C TYR A 99 -13.79 -13.16 4.76
N PHE A 100 -13.58 -13.91 5.84
CA PHE A 100 -12.79 -13.47 6.99
C PHE A 100 -11.32 -13.22 6.58
N TYR A 101 -10.73 -14.16 5.84
CA TYR A 101 -9.35 -14.01 5.36
C TYR A 101 -9.19 -12.85 4.38
N ASN A 102 -10.17 -12.64 3.50
CA ASN A 102 -10.19 -11.51 2.58
C ASN A 102 -10.36 -10.16 3.29
N MET A 103 -11.00 -10.12 4.45
CA MET A 103 -11.18 -8.91 5.25
C MET A 103 -9.95 -8.59 6.13
N LEU A 104 -9.06 -9.55 6.40
CA LEU A 104 -7.89 -9.38 7.27
C LEU A 104 -7.06 -8.13 6.97
N PRO A 105 -6.61 -7.88 5.72
CA PRO A 105 -5.82 -6.71 5.40
C PRO A 105 -6.57 -5.40 5.65
N TYR A 106 -7.87 -5.37 5.43
CA TYR A 106 -8.69 -4.17 5.66
C TYR A 106 -8.91 -3.92 7.15
N ILE A 107 -9.15 -4.95 7.94
CA ILE A 107 -9.26 -4.86 9.40
C ILE A 107 -7.94 -4.35 9.99
N ALA A 108 -6.80 -4.87 9.54
CA ALA A 108 -5.50 -4.42 10.01
C ALA A 108 -5.27 -2.93 9.71
N VAL A 109 -5.66 -2.48 8.50
CA VAL A 109 -5.60 -1.07 8.12
C VAL A 109 -6.47 -0.21 9.05
N LEU A 110 -7.70 -0.64 9.35
CA LEU A 110 -8.60 0.10 10.26
C LEU A 110 -8.03 0.18 11.68
N VAL A 111 -7.47 -0.93 12.19
CA VAL A 111 -6.84 -0.96 13.53
C VAL A 111 -5.65 0.00 13.57
N VAL A 112 -4.76 -0.07 12.59
CA VAL A 112 -3.59 0.84 12.52
C VAL A 112 -4.04 2.29 12.41
N LEU A 113 -5.11 2.56 11.62
CA LEU A 113 -5.69 3.91 11.51
C LEU A 113 -6.19 4.43 12.84
N ALA A 114 -6.92 3.61 13.59
CA ALA A 114 -7.46 4.00 14.90
C ALA A 114 -6.35 4.46 15.88
N PHE A 115 -5.18 3.78 15.83
CA PHE A 115 -4.04 4.15 16.68
C PHE A 115 -3.21 5.32 16.14
N THR A 116 -3.21 5.56 14.85
CA THR A 116 -2.29 6.53 14.20
C THR A 116 -2.99 7.84 13.85
N ALA A 117 -4.31 7.87 13.72
CA ALA A 117 -5.08 9.03 13.25
C ALA A 117 -4.85 10.30 14.08
N GLY A 118 -4.60 10.18 15.39
CA GLY A 118 -4.37 11.33 16.28
C GLY A 118 -2.97 11.96 16.15
N LYS A 119 -2.03 11.38 15.40
CA LYS A 119 -0.63 11.83 15.30
C LYS A 119 -0.17 12.09 13.87
N SER A 120 -1.08 12.16 12.92
CA SER A 120 -0.72 12.39 11.51
C SER A 120 -0.12 13.79 11.33
N ARG A 121 1.09 13.83 10.79
CA ARG A 121 1.82 15.06 10.45
C ARG A 121 1.91 15.19 8.94
N CYS A 122 0.84 15.67 8.31
CA CYS A 122 0.90 15.99 6.89
C CYS A 122 1.88 17.15 6.62
N PRO A 123 2.52 17.18 5.44
CA PRO A 123 3.36 18.30 5.04
C PRO A 123 2.55 19.60 4.98
N LYS A 124 3.09 20.69 5.55
CA LYS A 124 2.40 22.01 5.61
C LYS A 124 2.00 22.56 4.24
N ALA A 125 2.67 22.11 3.17
CA ALA A 125 2.41 22.56 1.80
C ALA A 125 1.44 21.63 1.04
N GLU A 126 0.84 20.65 1.70
CA GLU A 126 -0.13 19.74 1.07
C GLU A 126 -1.40 20.52 0.71
N GLY A 127 -1.81 20.37 -0.55
CA GLY A 127 -3.00 21.06 -1.07
C GLY A 127 -2.82 22.55 -1.38
N ILE A 128 -1.66 23.14 -1.11
CA ILE A 128 -1.41 24.55 -1.42
C ILE A 128 -0.82 24.68 -2.82
N PRO A 129 -1.48 25.39 -3.75
CA PRO A 129 -0.94 25.63 -5.07
C PRO A 129 0.34 26.48 -4.97
N TYR A 130 1.33 26.13 -5.81
CA TYR A 130 2.59 26.88 -5.83
C TYR A 130 2.39 28.26 -6.43
N ASP A 131 2.51 29.30 -5.61
CA ASP A 131 2.54 30.69 -6.05
C ASP A 131 3.98 31.19 -6.18
N LYS A 132 4.32 31.74 -7.35
CA LYS A 132 5.64 32.33 -7.62
C LYS A 132 5.86 33.66 -6.91
N GLY A 133 4.78 34.31 -6.46
CA GLY A 133 4.82 35.66 -5.84
C GLY A 133 5.10 35.64 -4.33
N GLN A 134 4.95 34.51 -3.66
CA GLN A 134 5.21 34.37 -2.23
C GLN A 134 6.68 33.98 -1.98
N ARG A 135 7.59 34.87 -2.25
CA ARG A 135 8.99 34.79 -1.81
C ARG A 135 9.29 35.86 -0.79
#